data_376e3618a0f60d73ed494a1da73f1851
#
_entry.id   376e3618a0f60d73ed494a1da73f1851
#
_cell.length_a   1.000
_cell.length_b   1.000
_cell.length_c   1.000
_cell.angle_alpha   90.00
_cell.angle_beta   90.00
_cell.angle_gamma   90.00
#
_symmetry.space_group_name_H-M   'P 1'
#
loop_
_entity.id
_entity.type
_entity.pdbx_description
1 polymer ?
#
loop_
_entity_poly.entity_id
_entity_poly.type
_entity_poly.pdbx_seq_one_letter_code
_entity_poly.pdbx_strand_id
1 'polypeptide(L)'
;MLFYESERSDQHNYLYCQRDHNFNFPEHLHHSFEFLCVQSGTLACTLETEQYEVHPGEALLVLPDQIHSYRTIAESQSVLWVFSTDWVPEFISQLGQREFITPVFRMEAAPLMELLWPGGNRCKQLAGLYLICGAALEQCFLQPRPVPDVDAHLSSKIIDYVQKNYTHTLTLEQMARDLGYNYTYLSAYFNHSLHTGFQGFINQYRISHAAALLQGSSLPITQVAEQCGFGTIRSFNRVFLKEKGMTHSAFRKQNVL
;
A
#
# COMPACT_ATOMS: atom_id res chain seq x y z
N MET A 1 -9.37 8.13 7.68
CA MET A 1 -10.14 7.67 6.51
C MET A 1 -9.27 6.69 5.77
N LEU A 2 -9.58 5.41 5.83
CA LEU A 2 -8.84 4.34 5.18
C LEU A 2 -8.86 4.55 3.65
N PHE A 3 -7.71 4.42 2.97
CA PHE A 3 -7.64 4.45 1.52
C PHE A 3 -6.71 3.35 0.99
N TYR A 4 -6.94 2.93 -0.25
CA TYR A 4 -6.07 2.00 -0.94
C TYR A 4 -5.00 2.78 -1.71
N GLU A 5 -3.72 2.51 -1.41
CA GLU A 5 -2.60 3.14 -2.08
C GLU A 5 -2.12 2.28 -3.27
N SER A 6 -2.65 2.54 -4.45
CA SER A 6 -2.26 1.80 -5.67
C SER A 6 -0.98 2.34 -6.34
N GLU A 7 -0.57 3.56 -6.03
CA GLU A 7 0.59 4.20 -6.67
C GLU A 7 1.89 3.41 -6.42
N ARG A 8 1.97 2.70 -5.30
CA ARG A 8 3.15 1.96 -4.84
C ARG A 8 2.98 0.45 -4.83
N SER A 9 1.85 -0.12 -5.28
CA SER A 9 1.56 -1.52 -5.02
C SER A 9 1.32 -2.40 -6.23
N ASP A 10 0.92 -1.86 -7.36
CA ASP A 10 0.38 -2.66 -8.47
C ASP A 10 1.36 -2.85 -9.63
N GLN A 11 2.63 -2.47 -9.45
CA GLN A 11 3.66 -2.66 -10.47
C GLN A 11 4.52 -3.89 -10.15
N HIS A 12 4.65 -4.79 -11.12
CA HIS A 12 5.60 -5.89 -11.03
C HIS A 12 7.03 -5.36 -10.83
N ASN A 13 7.78 -5.99 -9.94
CA ASN A 13 9.14 -5.61 -9.59
C ASN A 13 9.28 -4.16 -9.06
N TYR A 14 8.24 -3.66 -8.41
CA TYR A 14 8.27 -2.35 -7.77
C TYR A 14 9.21 -2.36 -6.57
N LEU A 15 10.11 -1.41 -6.52
CA LEU A 15 10.96 -1.11 -5.37
C LEU A 15 11.09 0.41 -5.26
N TYR A 16 10.60 0.95 -4.18
CA TYR A 16 10.65 2.36 -3.85
C TYR A 16 11.41 2.58 -2.54
N CYS A 17 12.13 3.68 -2.43
CA CYS A 17 12.82 4.09 -1.20
C CYS A 17 12.59 5.57 -0.96
N GLN A 18 12.29 5.92 0.27
CA GLN A 18 12.08 7.29 0.71
C GLN A 18 12.77 7.52 2.05
N ARG A 19 13.37 8.71 2.23
CA ARG A 19 13.83 9.22 3.53
C ARG A 19 12.84 10.26 4.00
N ASP A 20 12.44 10.14 5.26
CA ASP A 20 11.47 11.03 5.86
C ASP A 20 11.99 11.68 7.14
N HIS A 21 11.55 12.91 7.31
CA HIS A 21 11.67 13.64 8.56
C HIS A 21 10.26 13.89 9.11
N ASN A 22 10.00 13.42 10.33
CA ASN A 22 8.69 13.50 10.96
C ASN A 22 7.58 12.85 10.12
N PHE A 23 7.79 11.58 9.74
CA PHE A 23 6.86 10.83 8.90
C PHE A 23 5.49 10.68 9.56
N ASN A 24 4.47 11.15 8.87
CA ASN A 24 3.07 10.97 9.24
C ASN A 24 2.29 10.55 8.01
N PHE A 25 1.63 9.42 8.09
CA PHE A 25 0.85 8.91 6.98
C PHE A 25 -0.47 8.31 7.49
N PRO A 26 -1.62 8.69 6.90
CA PRO A 26 -2.93 8.25 7.37
C PRO A 26 -3.12 6.75 7.14
N GLU A 27 -4.16 6.22 7.74
CA GLU A 27 -4.55 4.82 7.65
C GLU A 27 -4.80 4.41 6.19
N HIS A 28 -4.08 3.40 5.73
CA HIS A 28 -4.13 2.90 4.35
C HIS A 28 -3.76 1.42 4.28
N LEU A 29 -3.92 0.83 3.11
CA LEU A 29 -3.44 -0.52 2.78
C LEU A 29 -3.00 -0.58 1.31
N HIS A 30 -2.12 -1.55 1.01
CA HIS A 30 -1.66 -1.86 -0.34
C HIS A 30 -1.17 -3.31 -0.43
N HIS A 31 -0.99 -3.82 -1.65
CA HIS A 31 -0.56 -5.20 -1.91
C HIS A 31 0.98 -5.34 -2.01
N SER A 32 1.72 -4.51 -1.31
CA SER A 32 3.18 -4.57 -1.24
C SER A 32 3.64 -4.74 0.19
N PHE A 33 4.86 -5.23 0.36
CA PHE A 33 5.56 -5.11 1.63
C PHE A 33 5.97 -3.67 1.87
N GLU A 34 5.92 -3.25 3.12
CA GLU A 34 6.48 -1.97 3.54
C GLU A 34 7.45 -2.18 4.70
N PHE A 35 8.67 -1.71 4.54
CA PHE A 35 9.74 -1.84 5.51
C PHE A 35 10.23 -0.47 5.93
N LEU A 36 10.11 -0.18 7.21
CA LEU A 36 10.48 1.10 7.80
C LEU A 36 11.59 0.91 8.84
N CYS A 37 12.68 1.67 8.70
CA CYS A 37 13.74 1.78 9.71
C CYS A 37 13.73 3.17 10.34
N VAL A 38 13.83 3.26 11.66
CA VAL A 38 14.01 4.53 12.40
C VAL A 38 15.49 4.76 12.68
N GLN A 39 16.00 5.92 12.27
CA GLN A 39 17.39 6.34 12.46
C GLN A 39 17.56 7.23 13.68
N SER A 40 16.57 8.07 13.97
CA SER A 40 16.52 8.91 15.20
C SER A 40 15.08 9.20 15.57
N GLY A 41 14.85 9.55 16.85
CA GLY A 41 13.52 9.86 17.37
C GLY A 41 12.66 8.64 17.61
N THR A 42 11.33 8.80 17.59
CA THR A 42 10.37 7.71 17.81
C THR A 42 9.18 7.87 16.87
N LEU A 43 8.83 6.79 16.22
CA LEU A 43 7.70 6.72 15.30
C LEU A 43 6.73 5.64 15.76
N ALA A 44 5.45 5.96 15.81
CA ALA A 44 4.40 4.98 16.03
C ALA A 44 3.86 4.47 14.69
N CYS A 45 3.70 3.15 14.59
CA CYS A 45 2.94 2.50 13.54
C CYS A 45 1.70 1.86 14.16
N THR A 46 0.53 2.15 13.63
CA THR A 46 -0.67 1.36 13.92
C THR A 46 -0.80 0.33 12.81
N LEU A 47 -0.86 -0.94 13.17
CA LEU A 47 -1.01 -2.06 12.26
C LEU A 47 -2.27 -2.82 12.67
N GLU A 48 -3.27 -2.84 11.80
CA GLU A 48 -4.63 -3.27 12.11
C GLU A 48 -5.17 -2.50 13.32
N THR A 49 -5.33 -3.15 14.47
CA THR A 49 -5.79 -2.55 15.73
C THR A 49 -4.68 -2.28 16.74
N GLU A 50 -3.48 -2.77 16.47
CA GLU A 50 -2.36 -2.72 17.42
C GLU A 50 -1.41 -1.56 17.10
N GLN A 51 -0.90 -0.91 18.13
CA GLN A 51 0.08 0.17 17.99
C GLN A 51 1.46 -0.29 18.43
N TYR A 52 2.45 -0.03 17.60
CA TYR A 52 3.85 -0.32 17.83
C TYR A 52 4.67 0.97 17.83
N GLU A 53 5.59 1.11 18.77
CA GLU A 53 6.60 2.15 18.73
C GLU A 53 7.88 1.59 18.13
N VAL A 54 8.51 2.35 17.24
CA VAL A 54 9.76 1.99 16.56
C VAL A 54 10.81 3.02 16.94
N HIS A 55 11.92 2.55 17.50
CA HIS A 55 13.01 3.36 18.03
C HIS A 55 14.27 3.29 17.15
N PRO A 56 15.29 4.14 17.39
CA PRO A 56 16.53 4.11 16.62
C PRO A 56 17.22 2.73 16.66
N GLY A 57 17.59 2.24 15.47
CA GLY A 57 18.16 0.89 15.28
C GLY A 57 17.12 -0.23 15.24
N GLU A 58 15.84 0.13 15.27
CA GLU A 58 14.73 -0.78 15.05
C GLU A 58 14.07 -0.54 13.69
N ALA A 59 13.43 -1.57 13.21
CA ALA A 59 12.68 -1.59 11.98
C ALA A 59 11.34 -2.31 12.17
N LEU A 60 10.41 -2.03 11.28
CA LEU A 60 9.08 -2.64 11.22
C LEU A 60 8.83 -3.14 9.80
N LEU A 61 8.28 -4.35 9.68
CA LEU A 61 7.86 -4.93 8.40
C LEU A 61 6.34 -5.10 8.38
N VAL A 62 5.68 -4.34 7.51
CA VAL A 62 4.26 -4.49 7.18
C VAL A 62 4.12 -5.52 6.07
N LEU A 63 3.23 -6.47 6.28
CA LEU A 63 2.89 -7.47 5.27
C LEU A 63 1.85 -6.94 4.27
N PRO A 64 1.79 -7.50 3.06
CA PRO A 64 0.76 -7.13 2.09
C PRO A 64 -0.65 -7.21 2.68
N ASP A 65 -1.49 -6.26 2.28
CA ASP A 65 -2.91 -6.15 2.64
C ASP A 65 -3.20 -5.87 4.13
N GLN A 66 -2.20 -5.54 4.94
CA GLN A 66 -2.41 -5.06 6.30
C GLN A 66 -2.76 -3.57 6.31
N ILE A 67 -3.80 -3.21 7.07
CA ILE A 67 -4.16 -1.81 7.30
C ILE A 67 -3.13 -1.19 8.24
N HIS A 68 -2.54 -0.07 7.84
CA HIS A 68 -1.52 0.59 8.66
C HIS A 68 -1.50 2.10 8.52
N SER A 69 -0.90 2.76 9.51
CA SER A 69 -0.68 4.20 9.54
C SER A 69 0.58 4.53 10.33
N TYR A 70 1.12 5.71 10.08
CA TYR A 70 2.31 6.20 10.78
C TYR A 70 2.07 7.55 11.42
N ARG A 71 2.66 7.73 12.61
CA ARG A 71 2.62 9.00 13.34
C ARG A 71 3.94 9.22 14.08
N THR A 72 4.56 10.36 13.83
CA THR A 72 5.73 10.81 14.60
C THR A 72 5.32 11.11 16.05
N ILE A 73 6.01 10.50 17.01
CA ILE A 73 5.84 10.76 18.46
C ILE A 73 6.86 11.81 18.91
N ALA A 74 8.14 11.62 18.58
CA ALA A 74 9.21 12.56 18.80
C ALA A 74 9.91 12.82 17.48
N GLU A 75 10.49 14.00 17.29
CA GLU A 75 11.20 14.36 16.06
C GLU A 75 12.04 13.21 15.55
N SER A 76 11.70 12.69 14.38
CA SER A 76 12.21 11.43 13.89
C SER A 76 12.79 11.53 12.48
N GLN A 77 13.80 10.70 12.21
CA GLN A 77 14.30 10.42 10.88
C GLN A 77 14.11 8.93 10.58
N SER A 78 13.52 8.63 9.45
CA SER A 78 13.24 7.26 9.03
C SER A 78 13.57 7.03 7.56
N VAL A 79 13.72 5.77 7.21
CA VAL A 79 13.84 5.32 5.82
C VAL A 79 12.78 4.26 5.58
N LEU A 80 12.03 4.45 4.53
CA LEU A 80 10.94 3.60 4.10
C LEU A 80 11.31 2.93 2.79
N TRP A 81 11.10 1.61 2.69
CA TRP A 81 11.11 0.86 1.43
C TRP A 81 9.75 0.22 1.22
N VAL A 82 9.22 0.36 0.02
CA VAL A 82 8.02 -0.35 -0.44
C VAL A 82 8.41 -1.25 -1.60
N PHE A 83 8.07 -2.52 -1.53
CA PHE A 83 8.44 -3.48 -2.56
C PHE A 83 7.34 -4.52 -2.83
N SER A 84 7.18 -4.86 -4.09
CA SER A 84 6.17 -5.82 -4.52
C SER A 84 6.50 -7.26 -4.09
N THR A 85 5.48 -8.08 -4.00
CA THR A 85 5.55 -9.47 -3.52
C THR A 85 6.43 -10.38 -4.38
N ASP A 86 6.53 -10.10 -5.66
CA ASP A 86 7.34 -10.85 -6.65
C ASP A 86 8.86 -10.76 -6.46
N TRP A 87 9.35 -9.85 -5.59
CA TRP A 87 10.75 -9.83 -5.22
C TRP A 87 11.18 -10.94 -4.24
N VAL A 88 10.26 -11.46 -3.42
CA VAL A 88 10.59 -12.34 -2.30
C VAL A 88 9.68 -13.59 -2.22
N PRO A 89 9.53 -14.35 -3.32
CA PRO A 89 8.60 -15.48 -3.38
C PRO A 89 8.92 -16.57 -2.36
N GLU A 90 10.19 -16.82 -2.04
CA GLU A 90 10.60 -17.82 -1.03
C GLU A 90 10.19 -17.37 0.38
N PHE A 91 10.28 -16.06 0.68
CA PHE A 91 9.81 -15.52 1.96
C PHE A 91 8.30 -15.68 2.10
N ILE A 92 7.53 -15.39 1.05
CA ILE A 92 6.09 -15.60 1.03
C ILE A 92 5.75 -17.07 1.26
N SER A 93 6.47 -17.97 0.61
CA SER A 93 6.30 -19.41 0.79
C SER A 93 6.60 -19.87 2.22
N GLN A 94 7.64 -19.31 2.84
CA GLN A 94 7.99 -19.60 4.24
C GLN A 94 6.99 -18.99 5.22
N LEU A 95 6.53 -17.77 4.96
CA LEU A 95 5.52 -17.10 5.78
C LEU A 95 4.20 -17.88 5.75
N GLY A 96 3.77 -18.32 4.58
CA GLY A 96 2.53 -19.07 4.38
C GLY A 96 1.31 -18.29 4.86
N GLN A 97 0.48 -18.93 5.67
CA GLN A 97 -0.70 -18.32 6.30
C GLN A 97 -0.39 -17.86 7.74
N ARG A 98 0.79 -17.26 7.95
CA ARG A 98 1.23 -16.76 9.26
C ARG A 98 1.49 -15.25 9.19
N GLU A 99 1.49 -14.63 10.35
CA GLU A 99 1.84 -13.23 10.55
C GLU A 99 2.79 -13.08 11.74
N PHE A 100 3.42 -11.94 11.86
CA PHE A 100 4.27 -11.63 13.01
C PHE A 100 3.41 -11.24 14.21
N ILE A 101 3.69 -11.83 15.39
CA ILE A 101 3.10 -11.39 16.66
C ILE A 101 3.53 -9.97 16.97
N THR A 102 4.82 -9.68 16.75
CA THR A 102 5.39 -8.33 16.85
C THR A 102 6.23 -8.09 15.60
N PRO A 103 5.85 -7.15 14.71
CA PRO A 103 6.53 -6.91 13.45
C PRO A 103 7.76 -6.01 13.59
N VAL A 104 8.17 -5.65 14.81
CA VAL A 104 9.30 -4.79 15.12
C VAL A 104 10.52 -5.64 15.48
N PHE A 105 11.66 -5.35 14.86
CA PHE A 105 12.92 -6.04 15.08
C PHE A 105 14.12 -5.12 14.89
N ARG A 106 15.31 -5.54 15.36
CA ARG A 106 16.52 -4.74 15.22
C ARG A 106 17.11 -4.84 13.83
N MET A 107 17.22 -3.70 13.17
CA MET A 107 17.89 -3.57 11.87
C MET A 107 18.25 -2.13 11.58
N GLU A 108 19.45 -1.90 11.09
CA GLU A 108 19.93 -0.58 10.72
C GLU A 108 19.71 -0.30 9.23
N ALA A 109 19.34 0.95 8.92
CA ALA A 109 19.11 1.38 7.54
C ALA A 109 20.40 1.48 6.70
N ALA A 110 21.53 1.80 7.31
CA ALA A 110 22.76 2.15 6.58
C ALA A 110 23.24 1.06 5.60
N PRO A 111 23.37 -0.23 5.96
CA PRO A 111 23.76 -1.28 5.04
C PRO A 111 22.75 -1.48 3.90
N LEU A 112 21.46 -1.29 4.20
CA LEU A 112 20.38 -1.48 3.24
C LEU A 112 20.33 -0.37 2.19
N MET A 113 20.71 0.85 2.56
CA MET A 113 20.78 1.99 1.64
C MET A 113 21.72 1.74 0.45
N GLU A 114 22.80 0.96 0.63
CA GLU A 114 23.69 0.60 -0.45
C GLU A 114 23.13 -0.52 -1.34
N LEU A 115 22.36 -1.42 -0.76
CA LEU A 115 21.82 -2.59 -1.46
C LEU A 115 20.52 -2.27 -2.19
N LEU A 116 19.63 -1.48 -1.56
CA LEU A 116 18.25 -1.28 -1.99
C LEU A 116 18.03 0.05 -2.74
N TRP A 117 19.08 0.60 -3.34
CA TRP A 117 18.91 1.81 -4.13
C TRP A 117 18.02 1.57 -5.36
N PRO A 118 16.93 2.33 -5.57
CA PRO A 118 16.09 2.21 -6.76
C PRO A 118 16.90 2.42 -8.05
N GLY A 119 16.73 1.52 -9.02
CA GLY A 119 17.54 1.52 -10.25
C GLY A 119 18.95 0.93 -10.11
N GLY A 120 19.30 0.41 -8.92
CA GLY A 120 20.56 -0.27 -8.67
C GLY A 120 20.64 -1.70 -9.24
N ASN A 121 21.72 -2.40 -8.91
CA ASN A 121 21.93 -3.78 -9.31
C ASN A 121 20.91 -4.72 -8.68
N ARG A 122 20.15 -5.46 -9.51
CA ARG A 122 19.06 -6.35 -9.06
C ARG A 122 19.53 -7.42 -8.05
N CYS A 123 20.74 -7.99 -8.23
CA CYS A 123 21.26 -8.99 -7.30
C CYS A 123 21.54 -8.37 -5.92
N LYS A 124 22.03 -7.13 -5.86
CA LYS A 124 22.18 -6.41 -4.59
C LYS A 124 20.83 -6.11 -3.94
N GLN A 125 19.85 -5.68 -4.73
CA GLN A 125 18.50 -5.41 -4.26
C GLN A 125 17.86 -6.68 -3.69
N LEU A 126 17.94 -7.81 -4.38
CA LEU A 126 17.48 -9.10 -3.87
C LEU A 126 18.18 -9.48 -2.57
N ALA A 127 19.50 -9.34 -2.49
CA ALA A 127 20.26 -9.62 -1.27
C ALA A 127 19.76 -8.76 -0.09
N GLY A 128 19.54 -7.46 -0.30
CA GLY A 128 19.03 -6.56 0.72
C GLY A 128 17.61 -6.93 1.18
N LEU A 129 16.71 -7.26 0.25
CA LEU A 129 15.34 -7.68 0.59
C LEU A 129 15.32 -9.00 1.37
N TYR A 130 16.14 -9.99 0.97
CA TYR A 130 16.23 -11.24 1.71
C TYR A 130 16.93 -11.09 3.07
N LEU A 131 17.83 -10.11 3.25
CA LEU A 131 18.36 -9.75 4.57
C LEU A 131 17.25 -9.24 5.50
N ILE A 132 16.36 -8.37 5.01
CA ILE A 132 15.19 -7.91 5.76
C ILE A 132 14.30 -9.09 6.15
N CYS A 133 13.93 -9.92 5.18
CA CYS A 133 13.06 -11.07 5.39
C CYS A 133 13.65 -12.07 6.38
N GLY A 134 14.96 -12.37 6.24
CA GLY A 134 15.69 -13.25 7.15
C GLY A 134 15.73 -12.71 8.58
N ALA A 135 16.08 -11.43 8.75
CA ALA A 135 16.11 -10.80 10.06
C ALA A 135 14.73 -10.79 10.74
N ALA A 136 13.66 -10.55 9.99
CA ALA A 136 12.30 -10.61 10.51
C ALA A 136 11.94 -12.04 10.97
N LEU A 137 12.26 -13.07 10.18
CA LEU A 137 12.00 -14.48 10.54
C LEU A 137 12.81 -14.97 11.73
N GLU A 138 14.03 -14.44 11.93
CA GLU A 138 14.90 -14.80 13.04
C GLU A 138 14.53 -14.13 14.36
N GLN A 139 14.05 -12.87 14.30
CA GLN A 139 13.81 -12.05 15.49
C GLN A 139 12.35 -11.98 15.91
N CYS A 140 11.40 -12.18 14.96
CA CYS A 140 9.97 -12.08 15.23
C CYS A 140 9.32 -13.46 15.30
N PHE A 141 8.49 -13.67 16.31
CA PHE A 141 7.69 -14.89 16.39
C PHE A 141 6.51 -14.82 15.43
N LEU A 142 6.27 -15.96 14.78
CA LEU A 142 5.13 -16.13 13.88
C LEU A 142 3.97 -16.82 14.60
N GLN A 143 2.78 -16.35 14.36
CA GLN A 143 1.53 -17.03 14.70
C GLN A 143 0.74 -17.34 13.43
N PRO A 144 -0.16 -18.34 13.44
CA PRO A 144 -1.15 -18.44 12.37
C PRO A 144 -1.83 -17.09 12.24
N ARG A 145 -1.93 -16.59 11.03
CA ARG A 145 -2.85 -15.45 10.82
C ARG A 145 -4.15 -15.85 11.47
N PRO A 146 -4.71 -15.06 12.39
CA PRO A 146 -6.06 -15.31 12.86
C PRO A 146 -6.85 -15.63 11.61
N VAL A 147 -7.60 -16.79 11.62
CA VAL A 147 -8.56 -17.02 10.53
C VAL A 147 -9.32 -15.71 10.48
N PRO A 148 -9.18 -14.93 9.43
CA PRO A 148 -9.67 -13.57 9.48
C PRO A 148 -11.12 -13.70 9.90
N ASP A 149 -11.52 -12.93 10.90
CA ASP A 149 -12.94 -12.57 10.93
C ASP A 149 -13.30 -12.34 9.46
N VAL A 150 -14.40 -12.86 9.00
CA VAL A 150 -14.80 -12.92 7.57
C VAL A 150 -14.37 -11.66 6.79
N ASP A 151 -14.10 -10.59 7.49
CA ASP A 151 -13.76 -9.25 7.04
C ASP A 151 -12.32 -9.05 6.52
N ALA A 152 -11.27 -9.60 7.10
CA ALA A 152 -9.90 -9.33 6.60
C ALA A 152 -9.59 -10.07 5.28
N HIS A 153 -10.15 -11.29 5.13
CA HIS A 153 -10.07 -12.00 3.84
C HIS A 153 -10.95 -11.35 2.78
N LEU A 154 -11.98 -10.61 3.19
CA LEU A 154 -12.85 -9.87 2.30
C LEU A 154 -12.17 -8.63 1.74
N SER A 155 -11.35 -7.91 2.51
CA SER A 155 -10.54 -6.79 2.01
C SER A 155 -9.66 -7.22 0.84
N SER A 156 -8.88 -8.29 1.00
CA SER A 156 -8.02 -8.82 -0.04
C SER A 156 -8.81 -9.22 -1.29
N LYS A 157 -9.93 -9.93 -1.13
CA LYS A 157 -10.82 -10.30 -2.25
C LYS A 157 -11.41 -9.08 -2.97
N ILE A 158 -11.80 -8.04 -2.22
CA ILE A 158 -12.31 -6.80 -2.78
C ILE A 158 -11.22 -6.11 -3.61
N ILE A 159 -10.00 -6.00 -3.07
CA ILE A 159 -8.87 -5.39 -3.74
C ILE A 159 -8.54 -6.14 -5.03
N ASP A 160 -8.38 -7.45 -4.97
CA ASP A 160 -8.13 -8.31 -6.13
C ASP A 160 -9.23 -8.17 -7.20
N TYR A 161 -10.48 -8.10 -6.77
CA TYR A 161 -11.61 -7.92 -7.67
C TYR A 161 -11.58 -6.56 -8.35
N VAL A 162 -11.32 -5.49 -7.59
CA VAL A 162 -11.22 -4.13 -8.12
C VAL A 162 -10.04 -4.02 -9.07
N GLN A 163 -8.88 -4.53 -8.71
CA GLN A 163 -7.68 -4.54 -9.53
C GLN A 163 -7.93 -5.15 -10.93
N LYS A 164 -8.65 -6.25 -10.97
CA LYS A 164 -8.97 -6.95 -12.25
C LYS A 164 -10.04 -6.24 -13.08
N ASN A 165 -10.89 -5.40 -12.46
CA ASN A 165 -12.11 -4.92 -13.08
C ASN A 165 -12.27 -3.38 -13.08
N TYR A 166 -11.37 -2.59 -12.48
CA TYR A 166 -11.57 -1.14 -12.27
C TYR A 166 -11.75 -0.34 -13.56
N THR A 167 -11.22 -0.82 -14.68
CA THR A 167 -11.35 -0.18 -16.00
C THR A 167 -12.76 -0.28 -16.58
N HIS A 168 -13.58 -1.19 -16.04
CA HIS A 168 -14.94 -1.44 -16.49
C HIS A 168 -15.99 -0.82 -15.56
N THR A 169 -17.25 -0.84 -16.00
CA THR A 169 -18.37 -0.46 -15.12
C THR A 169 -18.50 -1.49 -14.00
N LEU A 170 -18.33 -1.02 -12.76
CA LEU A 170 -18.44 -1.84 -11.55
C LEU A 170 -19.67 -1.44 -10.75
N THR A 171 -20.44 -2.43 -10.32
CA THR A 171 -21.52 -2.26 -9.34
C THR A 171 -21.29 -3.16 -8.13
N LEU A 172 -21.79 -2.72 -6.97
CA LEU A 172 -21.68 -3.51 -5.75
C LEU A 172 -22.46 -4.83 -5.84
N GLU A 173 -23.57 -4.85 -6.58
CA GLU A 173 -24.37 -6.05 -6.84
C GLU A 173 -23.58 -7.10 -7.63
N GLN A 174 -22.83 -6.64 -8.64
CA GLN A 174 -22.00 -7.54 -9.43
C GLN A 174 -20.85 -8.10 -8.58
N MET A 175 -20.15 -7.24 -7.85
CA MET A 175 -19.07 -7.67 -6.94
C MET A 175 -19.58 -8.67 -5.89
N ALA A 176 -20.74 -8.41 -5.28
CA ALA A 176 -21.33 -9.29 -4.29
C ALA A 176 -21.61 -10.68 -4.86
N ARG A 177 -22.19 -10.76 -6.07
CA ARG A 177 -22.44 -12.03 -6.76
C ARG A 177 -21.13 -12.78 -7.07
N ASP A 178 -20.17 -12.09 -7.64
CA ASP A 178 -18.93 -12.70 -8.14
C ASP A 178 -18.04 -13.19 -6.96
N LEU A 179 -18.07 -12.50 -5.84
CA LEU A 179 -17.35 -12.89 -4.63
C LEU A 179 -18.12 -13.84 -3.72
N GLY A 180 -19.41 -14.12 -4.02
CA GLY A 180 -20.25 -15.02 -3.24
C GLY A 180 -20.75 -14.43 -1.91
N TYR A 181 -20.87 -13.10 -1.83
CA TYR A 181 -21.37 -12.41 -0.63
C TYR A 181 -22.76 -11.81 -0.84
N ASN A 182 -23.44 -11.56 0.28
CA ASN A 182 -24.71 -10.81 0.27
C ASN A 182 -24.44 -9.32 0.04
N TYR A 183 -25.27 -8.68 -0.79
CA TYR A 183 -25.18 -7.23 -1.08
C TYR A 183 -25.19 -6.36 0.18
N THR A 184 -26.13 -6.64 1.10
CA THR A 184 -26.28 -5.85 2.32
C THR A 184 -25.03 -5.95 3.20
N TYR A 185 -24.47 -7.16 3.32
CA TYR A 185 -23.22 -7.40 4.05
C TYR A 185 -22.05 -6.64 3.44
N LEU A 186 -21.86 -6.76 2.12
CA LEU A 186 -20.78 -6.07 1.43
C LEU A 186 -20.92 -4.54 1.49
N SER A 187 -22.15 -4.03 1.39
CA SER A 187 -22.45 -2.60 1.57
C SER A 187 -22.12 -2.10 2.97
N ALA A 188 -22.46 -2.87 3.99
CA ALA A 188 -22.10 -2.56 5.37
C ALA A 188 -20.58 -2.58 5.57
N TYR A 189 -19.90 -3.54 4.99
CA TYR A 189 -18.45 -3.66 5.05
C TYR A 189 -17.73 -2.42 4.48
N PHE A 190 -18.11 -1.93 3.30
CA PHE A 190 -17.56 -0.69 2.74
C PHE A 190 -17.75 0.52 3.64
N ASN A 191 -18.89 0.61 4.31
CA ASN A 191 -19.20 1.78 5.15
C ASN A 191 -18.57 1.69 6.55
N HIS A 192 -18.49 0.50 7.15
CA HIS A 192 -18.05 0.31 8.54
C HIS A 192 -16.57 -0.07 8.64
N SER A 193 -16.08 -0.96 7.79
CA SER A 193 -14.68 -1.42 7.85
C SER A 193 -13.75 -0.59 6.95
N LEU A 194 -14.19 -0.25 5.73
CA LEU A 194 -13.39 0.59 4.83
C LEU A 194 -13.71 2.10 4.96
N HIS A 195 -14.64 2.49 5.84
CA HIS A 195 -15.03 3.88 6.09
C HIS A 195 -15.31 4.70 4.84
N THR A 196 -15.68 4.04 3.75
CA THR A 196 -16.01 4.67 2.46
C THR A 196 -17.14 3.89 1.79
N GLY A 197 -17.94 4.55 0.95
CA GLY A 197 -18.90 3.84 0.10
C GLY A 197 -18.19 3.17 -1.07
N PHE A 198 -18.79 2.10 -1.61
CA PHE A 198 -18.25 1.36 -2.77
C PHE A 198 -17.76 2.25 -3.90
N GLN A 199 -18.58 3.22 -4.34
CA GLN A 199 -18.19 4.12 -5.41
C GLN A 199 -17.01 5.04 -5.02
N GLY A 200 -16.91 5.41 -3.75
CA GLY A 200 -15.77 6.16 -3.21
C GLY A 200 -14.48 5.36 -3.34
N PHE A 201 -14.50 4.12 -2.89
CA PHE A 201 -13.36 3.19 -2.98
C PHE A 201 -12.90 2.98 -4.43
N ILE A 202 -13.82 2.66 -5.35
CA ILE A 202 -13.48 2.51 -6.78
C ILE A 202 -12.89 3.80 -7.37
N ASN A 203 -13.42 4.96 -7.00
CA ASN A 203 -12.91 6.24 -7.47
C ASN A 203 -11.51 6.54 -6.94
N GLN A 204 -11.23 6.26 -5.67
CA GLN A 204 -9.89 6.39 -5.09
C GLN A 204 -8.88 5.51 -5.84
N TYR A 205 -9.23 4.23 -6.06
CA TYR A 205 -8.42 3.29 -6.82
C TYR A 205 -8.09 3.83 -8.22
N ARG A 206 -9.12 4.25 -8.98
CA ARG A 206 -8.95 4.81 -10.33
C ARG A 206 -8.10 6.08 -10.35
N ILE A 207 -8.25 6.96 -9.37
CA ILE A 207 -7.46 8.22 -9.29
C ILE A 207 -6.00 7.94 -8.95
N SER A 208 -5.70 6.95 -8.12
CA SER A 208 -4.32 6.56 -7.84
C SER A 208 -3.63 6.08 -9.13
N HIS A 209 -4.28 5.20 -9.92
CA HIS A 209 -3.75 4.80 -11.24
C HIS A 209 -3.60 5.98 -12.21
N ALA A 210 -4.56 6.89 -12.22
CA ALA A 210 -4.47 8.09 -13.05
C ALA A 210 -3.29 8.99 -12.66
N ALA A 211 -3.01 9.12 -11.37
CA ALA A 211 -1.86 9.88 -10.87
C ALA A 211 -0.54 9.26 -11.36
N ALA A 212 -0.39 7.95 -11.27
CA ALA A 212 0.79 7.23 -11.77
C ALA A 212 0.97 7.43 -13.29
N LEU A 213 -0.11 7.30 -14.09
CA LEU A 213 -0.05 7.56 -15.53
C LEU A 213 0.30 9.03 -15.86
N LEU A 214 -0.19 9.99 -15.07
CA LEU A 214 0.12 11.40 -15.27
C LEU A 214 1.59 11.73 -14.98
N GLN A 215 2.23 11.02 -14.07
CA GLN A 215 3.65 11.16 -13.72
C GLN A 215 4.55 10.43 -14.71
N GLY A 216 4.17 9.21 -15.09
CA GLY A 216 5.00 8.31 -15.90
C GLY A 216 4.81 8.45 -17.42
N SER A 217 3.88 9.30 -17.90
CA SER A 217 3.59 9.39 -19.33
C SER A 217 3.16 10.78 -19.80
N SER A 218 3.28 11.01 -21.12
CA SER A 218 2.76 12.20 -21.80
C SER A 218 1.34 11.98 -22.39
N LEU A 219 0.64 10.93 -21.98
CA LEU A 219 -0.70 10.61 -22.50
C LEU A 219 -1.68 11.79 -22.38
N PRO A 220 -2.53 12.03 -23.38
CA PRO A 220 -3.62 12.98 -23.26
C PRO A 220 -4.54 12.66 -22.08
N ILE A 221 -5.04 13.67 -21.40
CA ILE A 221 -5.90 13.51 -20.21
C ILE A 221 -7.14 12.67 -20.49
N THR A 222 -7.68 12.77 -21.71
CA THR A 222 -8.82 11.94 -22.14
C THR A 222 -8.47 10.46 -22.15
N GLN A 223 -7.28 10.10 -22.61
CA GLN A 223 -6.81 8.71 -22.61
C GLN A 223 -6.51 8.23 -21.20
N VAL A 224 -5.91 9.06 -20.33
CA VAL A 224 -5.71 8.71 -18.93
C VAL A 224 -7.06 8.42 -18.25
N ALA A 225 -8.06 9.28 -18.44
CA ALA A 225 -9.40 9.08 -17.87
C ALA A 225 -10.04 7.77 -18.37
N GLU A 226 -9.93 7.48 -19.66
CA GLU A 226 -10.47 6.27 -20.28
C GLU A 226 -9.77 5.01 -19.74
N GLN A 227 -8.44 4.98 -19.73
CA GLN A 227 -7.65 3.85 -19.21
C GLN A 227 -7.90 3.58 -17.73
N CYS A 228 -8.26 4.61 -16.97
CA CYS A 228 -8.64 4.47 -15.57
C CYS A 228 -10.14 4.19 -15.35
N GLY A 229 -10.91 3.87 -16.40
CA GLY A 229 -12.30 3.45 -16.29
C GLY A 229 -13.30 4.57 -16.01
N PHE A 230 -12.95 5.83 -16.28
CA PHE A 230 -13.92 6.93 -16.21
C PHE A 230 -14.71 7.05 -17.50
N GLY A 231 -16.05 6.93 -17.41
CA GLY A 231 -16.92 7.03 -18.57
C GLY A 231 -16.98 8.42 -19.21
N THR A 232 -16.59 9.49 -18.48
CA THR A 232 -16.53 10.85 -18.98
C THR A 232 -15.38 11.64 -18.37
N ILE A 233 -14.77 12.53 -19.14
CA ILE A 233 -13.74 13.46 -18.67
C ILE A 233 -14.27 14.39 -17.56
N ARG A 234 -15.56 14.74 -17.59
CA ARG A 234 -16.18 15.56 -16.53
C ARG A 234 -16.20 14.82 -15.20
N SER A 235 -16.53 13.53 -15.19
CA SER A 235 -16.50 12.71 -13.99
C SER A 235 -15.07 12.59 -13.46
N PHE A 236 -14.11 12.29 -14.33
CA PHE A 236 -12.69 12.25 -14.01
C PHE A 236 -12.21 13.54 -13.34
N ASN A 237 -12.41 14.69 -13.96
CA ASN A 237 -11.95 15.98 -13.45
C ASN A 237 -12.52 16.28 -12.05
N ARG A 238 -13.81 16.03 -11.84
CA ARG A 238 -14.48 16.24 -10.56
C ARG A 238 -13.90 15.33 -9.45
N VAL A 239 -13.70 14.06 -9.77
CA VAL A 239 -13.17 13.09 -8.81
C VAL A 239 -11.69 13.35 -8.53
N PHE A 240 -10.90 13.63 -9.56
CA PHE A 240 -9.47 13.94 -9.42
C PHE A 240 -9.24 15.16 -8.53
N LEU A 241 -9.98 16.24 -8.76
CA LEU A 241 -9.92 17.44 -7.92
C LEU A 241 -10.30 17.16 -6.46
N LYS A 242 -11.33 16.32 -6.26
CA LYS A 242 -11.76 15.92 -4.91
C LYS A 242 -10.69 15.12 -4.18
N GLU A 243 -10.10 14.12 -4.83
CA GLU A 243 -9.17 13.17 -4.19
C GLU A 243 -7.75 13.75 -4.03
N LYS A 244 -7.27 14.54 -5.00
CA LYS A 244 -5.90 15.10 -4.97
C LYS A 244 -5.83 16.57 -4.54
N GLY A 245 -6.96 17.24 -4.31
CA GLY A 245 -7.01 18.64 -3.91
C GLY A 245 -6.58 19.65 -5.00
N MET A 246 -6.21 19.16 -6.19
CA MET A 246 -5.76 19.95 -7.31
C MET A 246 -6.20 19.37 -8.65
N THR A 247 -6.10 20.15 -9.73
CA THR A 247 -6.42 19.66 -11.06
C THR A 247 -5.33 18.70 -11.58
N HIS A 248 -5.72 17.73 -12.42
CA HIS A 248 -4.77 16.83 -13.10
C HIS A 248 -3.65 17.56 -13.86
N SER A 249 -3.94 18.74 -14.43
CA SER A 249 -2.96 19.56 -15.14
C SER A 249 -1.94 20.20 -14.19
N ALA A 250 -2.37 20.64 -13.01
CA ALA A 250 -1.48 21.15 -11.97
C ALA A 250 -0.63 19.99 -11.42
N PHE A 251 -1.24 18.85 -11.14
CA PHE A 251 -0.57 17.64 -10.66
C PHE A 251 0.54 17.18 -11.62
N ARG A 252 0.25 17.09 -12.92
CA ARG A 252 1.25 16.73 -13.93
C ARG A 252 2.44 17.70 -13.96
N LYS A 253 2.18 19.03 -13.84
CA LYS A 253 3.24 20.05 -13.86
C LYS A 253 4.16 20.00 -12.64
N GLN A 254 3.65 19.63 -11.47
CA GLN A 254 4.47 19.53 -10.25
C GLN A 254 5.45 18.36 -10.27
N ASN A 255 5.17 17.32 -11.06
CA ASN A 255 5.94 16.08 -11.09
C ASN A 255 6.74 15.89 -12.39
N VAL A 256 6.82 16.91 -13.25
CA VAL A 256 7.77 16.96 -14.37
C VAL A 256 9.03 17.67 -13.86
N LEU A 257 9.99 16.86 -13.40
CA LEU A 257 11.40 17.24 -13.18
C LEU A 257 12.22 16.81 -14.36
#